data_82fcf40dc0b0806d448780d39a8e2dc8
#
_entry.id   82fcf40dc0b0806d448780d39a8e2dc8
#
_cell.length_a   1.000
_cell.length_b   1.000
_cell.length_c   1.000
_cell.angle_alpha   90.00
_cell.angle_beta   90.00
_cell.angle_gamma   90.00
#
_symmetry.space_group_name_H-M   'P 1'
#
loop_
_entity.id
_entity.type
_entity.pdbx_description
1 polymer ?
#
loop_
_entity_poly.entity_id
_entity_poly.type
_entity_poly.pdbx_seq_one_letter_code
_entity_poly.pdbx_strand_id
1 'polypeptide(L)'
;MNEMMANYKFLIRNYQNAANELIEVVRKDPLNKKARKKLIICFTQTNQLEKALNLFINLISEDLDFIINTNPEYEDCPCPDLVSKIESGEIERRDISKLYVELGILWLFCNPEKSLENFIKAYEINPENELLKIAIEKISTRVN
;
A
#
# COMPACT_ATOMS: atom_id res chain seq x y z
N MET A 1 9.66 5.58 20.20
CA MET A 1 9.74 5.82 19.89
C MET A 1 9.54 6.18 19.26
N ASN A 2 9.55 5.17 18.12
CA ASN A 2 8.74 6.34 18.11
C ASN A 2 8.55 6.82 16.69
N GLU A 3 7.55 7.70 16.54
CA GLU A 3 7.11 8.09 15.21
C GLU A 3 8.15 8.90 14.43
N MET A 4 8.93 9.71 15.13
CA MET A 4 9.99 10.49 14.49
C MET A 4 11.03 9.58 13.85
N MET A 5 11.48 8.55 14.56
CA MET A 5 12.45 7.59 14.03
C MET A 5 11.86 6.80 12.88
N ALA A 6 10.59 6.42 13.00
CA ALA A 6 9.89 5.70 11.94
C ALA A 6 9.85 6.55 10.66
N ASN A 7 9.49 7.82 10.81
CA ASN A 7 9.38 8.73 9.67
C ASN A 7 10.74 8.95 9.00
N TYR A 8 11.80 9.06 9.79
CA TYR A 8 13.14 9.21 9.24
C TYR A 8 13.56 7.97 8.43
N LYS A 9 13.34 6.79 8.99
CA LYS A 9 13.68 5.54 8.30
C LYS A 9 12.86 5.36 7.02
N PHE A 10 11.61 5.76 7.05
CA PHE A 10 10.76 5.75 5.86
C PHE A 10 11.28 6.72 4.81
N LEU A 11 11.66 7.93 5.24
CA LEU A 11 12.19 8.97 4.36
C LEU A 11 13.43 8.47 3.59
N ILE A 12 14.32 7.75 4.26
CA ILE A 12 15.52 7.21 3.61
C ILE A 12 15.27 5.86 2.95
N ARG A 13 14.02 5.42 2.87
CA ARG A 13 13.60 4.18 2.20
C ARG A 13 14.15 2.92 2.87
N ASN A 14 14.45 2.99 4.15
CA ASN A 14 14.84 1.82 4.94
C ASN A 14 13.56 1.14 5.44
N TYR A 15 12.89 0.42 4.53
CA TYR A 15 11.55 -0.09 4.76
C TYR A 15 11.47 -1.10 5.89
N GLN A 16 12.47 -1.97 6.02
CA GLN A 16 12.44 -2.97 7.09
C GLN A 16 12.51 -2.32 8.48
N ASN A 17 13.45 -1.40 8.66
CA ASN A 17 13.59 -0.73 9.95
C ASN A 17 12.44 0.22 10.21
N ALA A 18 11.94 0.89 9.15
CA ALA A 18 10.75 1.73 9.28
C ALA A 18 9.54 0.89 9.72
N ALA A 19 9.36 -0.30 9.14
CA ALA A 19 8.26 -1.19 9.52
C ALA A 19 8.34 -1.57 11.00
N ASN A 20 9.55 -1.91 11.46
CA ASN A 20 9.73 -2.30 12.87
C ASN A 20 9.29 -1.19 13.82
N GLU A 21 9.64 0.06 13.50
CA GLU A 21 9.23 1.21 14.32
C GLU A 21 7.72 1.49 14.16
N LEU A 22 7.21 1.43 12.93
CA LEU A 22 5.80 1.73 12.67
C LEU A 22 4.85 0.72 13.30
N ILE A 23 5.25 -0.55 13.37
CA ILE A 23 4.45 -1.57 14.06
C ILE A 23 4.22 -1.16 15.50
N GLU A 24 5.24 -0.65 16.19
CA GLU A 24 5.10 -0.19 17.57
C GLU A 24 4.23 1.05 17.67
N VAL A 25 4.37 1.99 16.72
CA VAL A 25 3.53 3.19 16.71
C VAL A 25 2.07 2.82 16.55
N VAL A 26 1.76 1.93 15.60
CA VAL A 26 0.38 1.50 15.33
C VAL A 26 -0.17 0.69 16.51
N ARG A 27 0.67 -0.13 17.16
CA ARG A 27 0.24 -0.92 18.31
C ARG A 27 -0.21 0.00 19.46
N LYS A 28 0.50 1.09 19.68
CA LYS A 28 0.18 2.05 20.74
C LYS A 28 -0.96 2.98 20.37
N ASP A 29 -1.07 3.31 19.08
CA ASP A 29 -2.11 4.21 18.60
C ASP A 29 -2.72 3.64 17.31
N PRO A 30 -3.68 2.69 17.44
CA PRO A 30 -4.28 2.04 16.28
C PRO A 30 -5.06 2.99 15.37
N LEU A 31 -5.38 4.19 15.84
CA LEU A 31 -6.11 5.18 15.04
C LEU A 31 -5.19 6.09 14.24
N ASN A 32 -3.88 5.91 14.35
CA ASN A 32 -2.91 6.73 13.62
C ASN A 32 -2.86 6.31 12.14
N LYS A 33 -3.69 6.95 11.34
CA LYS A 33 -3.81 6.61 9.91
C LYS A 33 -2.54 6.91 9.12
N LYS A 34 -1.81 7.96 9.49
CA LYS A 34 -0.54 8.28 8.82
C LYS A 34 0.48 7.16 9.00
N ALA A 35 0.61 6.64 10.20
CA ALA A 35 1.52 5.54 10.48
C ALA A 35 1.07 4.27 9.77
N ARG A 36 -0.22 3.99 9.77
CA ARG A 36 -0.77 2.81 9.08
C ARG A 36 -0.50 2.89 7.57
N LYS A 37 -0.66 4.05 6.98
CA LYS A 37 -0.42 4.27 5.55
C LYS A 37 1.04 3.96 5.18
N LYS A 38 1.98 4.46 5.98
CA LYS A 38 3.40 4.18 5.76
C LYS A 38 3.74 2.73 5.98
N LEU A 39 3.12 2.11 6.98
CA LEU A 39 3.36 0.70 7.28
C LEU A 39 2.89 -0.20 6.13
N ILE A 40 1.77 0.14 5.50
CA ILE A 40 1.29 -0.60 4.33
C ILE A 40 2.38 -0.62 3.24
N ILE A 41 2.95 0.54 2.95
CA ILE A 41 4.02 0.64 1.94
C ILE A 41 5.23 -0.19 2.35
N CYS A 42 5.64 -0.11 3.60
CA CYS A 42 6.77 -0.88 4.10
C CYS A 42 6.54 -2.38 3.96
N PHE A 43 5.34 -2.85 4.26
CA PHE A 43 5.03 -4.27 4.11
C PHE A 43 5.11 -4.72 2.65
N THR A 44 4.70 -3.87 1.70
CA THR A 44 4.83 -4.24 0.27
C THR A 44 6.29 -4.39 -0.13
N GLN A 45 7.20 -3.64 0.50
CA GLN A 45 8.61 -3.62 0.13
C GLN A 45 9.48 -4.56 0.97
N THR A 46 8.90 -5.31 1.89
CA THR A 46 9.64 -6.22 2.76
C THR A 46 9.10 -7.65 2.68
N ASN A 47 8.53 -8.01 1.54
CA ASN A 47 8.01 -9.36 1.28
C ASN A 47 6.95 -9.79 2.30
N GLN A 48 6.11 -8.85 2.71
CA GLN A 48 5.02 -9.08 3.67
C GLN A 48 3.70 -8.62 3.06
N LEU A 49 3.46 -9.01 1.80
CA LEU A 49 2.33 -8.53 1.02
C LEU A 49 0.98 -8.87 1.64
N GLU A 50 0.86 -10.04 2.26
CA GLU A 50 -0.39 -10.44 2.91
C GLU A 50 -0.75 -9.49 4.05
N LYS A 51 0.25 -9.13 4.86
CA LYS A 51 0.05 -8.15 5.94
C LYS A 51 -0.29 -6.78 5.36
N ALA A 52 0.37 -6.40 4.25
CA ALA A 52 0.08 -5.13 3.58
C ALA A 52 -1.38 -5.10 3.14
N LEU A 53 -1.86 -6.16 2.50
CA LEU A 53 -3.22 -6.21 1.99
C LEU A 53 -4.25 -6.14 3.11
N ASN A 54 -4.03 -6.89 4.19
CA ASN A 54 -4.94 -6.85 5.33
C ASN A 54 -5.04 -5.44 5.93
N LEU A 55 -3.90 -4.80 6.16
CA LEU A 55 -3.88 -3.45 6.72
C LEU A 55 -4.49 -2.44 5.75
N PHE A 56 -4.20 -2.60 4.46
CA PHE A 56 -4.74 -1.77 3.39
C PHE A 56 -6.28 -1.84 3.35
N ILE A 57 -6.84 -3.06 3.38
CA ILE A 57 -8.29 -3.23 3.34
C ILE A 57 -8.93 -2.60 4.58
N ASN A 58 -8.31 -2.76 5.75
CA ASN A 58 -8.83 -2.13 6.97
C ASN A 58 -8.85 -0.61 6.82
N LEU A 59 -7.79 -0.02 6.28
CA LEU A 59 -7.72 1.44 6.16
C LEU A 59 -8.70 1.97 5.13
N ILE A 60 -8.80 1.35 3.95
CA ILE A 60 -9.73 1.85 2.94
C ILE A 60 -11.19 1.63 3.33
N SER A 61 -11.46 0.64 4.19
CA SER A 61 -12.82 0.44 4.70
C SER A 61 -13.21 1.51 5.72
N GLU A 62 -12.22 2.05 6.44
CA GLU A 62 -12.46 3.16 7.37
C GLU A 62 -12.49 4.51 6.65
N ASP A 63 -11.53 4.73 5.74
CA ASP A 63 -11.34 6.04 5.14
C ASP A 63 -10.59 5.90 3.81
N LEU A 64 -11.32 5.57 2.77
CA LEU A 64 -10.75 5.37 1.43
C LEU A 64 -10.04 6.64 0.94
N ASP A 65 -10.65 7.80 1.20
CA ASP A 65 -10.12 9.06 0.70
C ASP A 65 -8.78 9.43 1.34
N PHE A 66 -8.49 8.87 2.52
CA PHE A 66 -7.21 9.14 3.17
C PHE A 66 -6.03 8.69 2.31
N ILE A 67 -6.19 7.55 1.60
CA ILE A 67 -5.14 7.09 0.67
C ILE A 67 -5.25 7.82 -0.67
N ILE A 68 -6.46 7.91 -1.23
CA ILE A 68 -6.66 8.53 -2.55
C ILE A 68 -6.16 9.97 -2.57
N ASN A 69 -6.37 10.72 -1.48
CA ASN A 69 -5.97 12.12 -1.40
C ASN A 69 -4.51 12.32 -0.97
N THR A 70 -3.69 11.28 -1.00
CA THR A 70 -2.26 11.40 -0.71
C THR A 70 -1.62 12.39 -1.68
N ASN A 71 -0.86 13.33 -1.13
CA ASN A 71 -0.04 14.23 -1.94
C ASN A 71 1.41 13.72 -1.88
N PRO A 72 1.92 13.10 -2.96
CA PRO A 72 3.24 12.47 -2.90
C PRO A 72 4.38 13.39 -2.50
N GLU A 73 4.32 14.66 -2.92
CA GLU A 73 5.38 15.60 -2.59
C GLU A 73 5.39 15.97 -1.11
N TYR A 74 4.23 16.37 -0.58
CA TYR A 74 4.13 16.81 0.81
C TYR A 74 4.26 15.69 1.82
N GLU A 75 3.87 14.48 1.42
CA GLU A 75 3.88 13.34 2.33
C GLU A 75 5.08 12.42 2.11
N ASP A 76 5.98 12.81 1.22
CA ASP A 76 7.15 12.00 0.89
C ASP A 76 6.78 10.56 0.55
N CYS A 77 5.75 10.40 -0.28
CA CYS A 77 5.26 9.09 -0.68
C CYS A 77 6.15 8.51 -1.79
N PRO A 78 6.71 7.32 -1.59
CA PRO A 78 7.56 6.72 -2.62
C PRO A 78 6.77 6.02 -3.73
N CYS A 79 5.47 5.93 -3.67
CA CYS A 79 4.64 5.12 -4.54
C CYS A 79 4.78 5.42 -6.02
N PRO A 80 4.80 6.71 -6.46
CA PRO A 80 5.00 6.96 -7.89
C PRO A 80 6.30 6.39 -8.43
N ASP A 81 7.37 6.51 -7.66
CA ASP A 81 8.68 5.98 -8.05
C ASP A 81 8.68 4.46 -8.03
N LEU A 82 8.09 3.86 -7.00
CA LEU A 82 8.03 2.40 -6.86
C LEU A 82 7.25 1.76 -7.99
N VAL A 83 6.06 2.29 -8.33
CA VAL A 83 5.27 1.69 -9.41
C VAL A 83 5.98 1.82 -10.76
N SER A 84 6.65 2.94 -11.00
CA SER A 84 7.44 3.13 -12.21
C SER A 84 8.55 2.09 -12.32
N LYS A 85 9.29 1.88 -11.25
CA LYS A 85 10.40 0.92 -11.24
C LYS A 85 9.93 -0.53 -11.36
N ILE A 86 8.80 -0.85 -10.74
CA ILE A 86 8.24 -2.21 -10.81
C ILE A 86 7.72 -2.47 -12.23
N GLU A 87 6.98 -1.53 -12.81
CA GLU A 87 6.41 -1.72 -14.14
C GLU A 87 7.46 -1.75 -15.24
N SER A 88 8.56 -1.02 -15.06
CA SER A 88 9.65 -1.02 -16.04
C SER A 88 10.57 -2.26 -15.93
N GLY A 89 10.41 -3.04 -14.86
CA GLY A 89 11.29 -4.19 -14.62
C GLY A 89 12.57 -3.86 -13.88
N GLU A 90 12.78 -2.59 -13.53
CA GLU A 90 13.98 -2.18 -12.77
C GLU A 90 13.97 -2.87 -11.38
N ILE A 91 12.77 -2.98 -10.78
CA ILE A 91 12.57 -3.82 -9.61
C ILE A 91 11.90 -5.08 -10.10
N GLU A 92 12.58 -6.21 -9.96
CA GLU A 92 12.09 -7.48 -10.49
C GLU A 92 11.05 -8.11 -9.57
N ARG A 93 9.93 -8.57 -10.15
CA ARG A 93 8.88 -9.30 -9.44
C ARG A 93 8.49 -10.50 -10.29
N ARG A 94 8.65 -11.70 -9.75
CA ARG A 94 8.43 -12.94 -10.50
C ARG A 94 7.05 -13.54 -10.35
N ASP A 95 6.45 -13.40 -9.16
CA ASP A 95 5.12 -13.94 -8.91
C ASP A 95 4.07 -12.94 -9.40
N ILE A 96 3.44 -13.25 -10.53
CA ILE A 96 2.55 -12.31 -11.19
C ILE A 96 1.29 -12.01 -10.38
N SER A 97 0.79 -12.99 -9.62
CA SER A 97 -0.38 -12.75 -8.76
C SER A 97 -0.06 -11.77 -7.65
N LYS A 98 1.11 -11.91 -7.05
CA LYS A 98 1.57 -10.96 -6.03
C LYS A 98 1.89 -9.60 -6.63
N LEU A 99 2.44 -9.58 -7.84
CA LEU A 99 2.75 -8.34 -8.55
C LEU A 99 1.51 -7.46 -8.68
N TYR A 100 0.40 -8.04 -9.13
CA TYR A 100 -0.82 -7.25 -9.32
C TYR A 100 -1.41 -6.75 -8.00
N VAL A 101 -1.29 -7.53 -6.92
CA VAL A 101 -1.72 -7.06 -5.60
C VAL A 101 -0.86 -5.88 -5.15
N GLU A 102 0.47 -6.01 -5.29
CA GLU A 102 1.39 -4.95 -4.91
C GLU A 102 1.11 -3.67 -5.69
N LEU A 103 0.96 -3.78 -7.00
CA LEU A 103 0.66 -2.62 -7.84
C LEU A 103 -0.71 -2.03 -7.52
N GLY A 104 -1.69 -2.88 -7.23
CA GLY A 104 -3.00 -2.40 -6.81
C GLY A 104 -2.92 -1.53 -5.57
N ILE A 105 -2.19 -1.98 -4.57
CA ILE A 105 -2.00 -1.22 -3.34
C ILE A 105 -1.28 0.10 -3.60
N LEU A 106 -0.12 0.03 -4.27
CA LEU A 106 0.72 1.21 -4.46
C LEU A 106 0.09 2.26 -5.37
N TRP A 107 -0.61 1.82 -6.43
CA TRP A 107 -1.24 2.77 -7.34
C TRP A 107 -2.34 3.60 -6.68
N LEU A 108 -3.00 3.09 -5.64
CA LEU A 108 -4.09 3.86 -5.01
C LEU A 108 -3.59 5.18 -4.43
N PHE A 109 -2.31 5.26 -4.10
CA PHE A 109 -1.72 6.48 -3.57
C PHE A 109 -1.56 7.58 -4.64
N CYS A 110 -1.70 7.24 -5.92
CA CYS A 110 -1.49 8.22 -6.99
C CYS A 110 -2.44 8.11 -8.18
N ASN A 111 -3.08 6.95 -8.40
CA ASN A 111 -4.00 6.78 -9.53
C ASN A 111 -5.00 5.66 -9.24
N PRO A 112 -6.21 6.00 -8.75
CA PRO A 112 -7.22 4.99 -8.41
C PRO A 112 -7.63 4.10 -9.57
N GLU A 113 -7.64 4.62 -10.80
CA GLU A 113 -8.02 3.81 -11.97
C GLU A 113 -7.03 2.69 -12.19
N LYS A 114 -5.73 2.99 -12.11
CA LYS A 114 -4.69 1.97 -12.26
C LYS A 114 -4.69 1.00 -11.09
N SER A 115 -5.00 1.48 -9.89
CA SER A 115 -5.16 0.60 -8.73
C SER A 115 -6.25 -0.42 -9.01
N LEU A 116 -7.41 0.04 -9.47
CA LEU A 116 -8.54 -0.83 -9.78
C LEU A 116 -8.18 -1.87 -10.84
N GLU A 117 -7.54 -1.43 -11.93
CA GLU A 117 -7.11 -2.34 -13.00
C GLU A 117 -6.26 -3.48 -12.46
N ASN A 118 -5.30 -3.17 -11.60
CA ASN A 118 -4.40 -4.18 -11.05
C ASN A 118 -5.11 -5.12 -10.08
N PHE A 119 -6.02 -4.59 -9.25
CA PHE A 119 -6.79 -5.46 -8.36
C PHE A 119 -7.70 -6.40 -9.15
N ILE A 120 -8.28 -5.93 -10.25
CA ILE A 120 -9.11 -6.78 -11.11
C ILE A 120 -8.26 -7.93 -11.69
N LYS A 121 -7.05 -7.62 -12.17
CA LYS A 121 -6.15 -8.65 -12.69
C LYS A 121 -5.77 -9.66 -11.60
N ALA A 122 -5.50 -9.18 -10.40
CA ALA A 122 -5.18 -10.06 -9.27
C ALA A 122 -6.36 -10.98 -8.93
N TYR A 123 -7.57 -10.42 -8.93
CA TYR A 123 -8.78 -11.17 -8.61
C TYR A 123 -9.09 -12.23 -9.68
N GLU A 124 -8.81 -11.93 -10.96
CA GLU A 124 -8.98 -12.90 -12.04
C GLU A 124 -8.09 -14.13 -11.84
N ILE A 125 -6.90 -13.92 -11.27
CA ILE A 125 -5.97 -15.01 -11.00
C ILE A 125 -6.40 -15.77 -9.73
N ASN A 126 -6.88 -15.06 -8.72
CA ASN A 126 -7.24 -15.64 -7.43
C ASN A 126 -8.63 -15.20 -6.98
N PRO A 127 -9.69 -15.73 -7.61
CA PRO A 127 -11.07 -15.28 -7.32
C PRO A 127 -11.60 -15.69 -5.94
N GLU A 128 -10.89 -16.57 -5.22
CA GLU A 128 -11.27 -16.94 -3.85
C GLU A 128 -10.84 -15.90 -2.83
N ASN A 129 -10.00 -14.96 -3.21
CA ASN A 129 -9.49 -13.97 -2.25
C ASN A 129 -10.52 -12.86 -2.04
N GLU A 130 -11.23 -12.96 -0.91
CA GLU A 130 -12.29 -12.00 -0.57
C GLU A 130 -11.77 -10.58 -0.37
N LEU A 131 -10.52 -10.43 0.07
CA LEU A 131 -9.93 -9.10 0.27
C LEU A 131 -9.80 -8.35 -1.05
N LEU A 132 -9.46 -9.06 -2.13
CA LEU A 132 -9.38 -8.44 -3.46
C LEU A 132 -10.74 -7.98 -3.93
N LYS A 133 -11.78 -8.76 -3.66
CA LYS A 133 -13.14 -8.37 -3.98
C LYS A 133 -13.55 -7.09 -3.25
N ILE A 134 -13.23 -7.02 -1.95
CA ILE A 134 -13.51 -5.82 -1.15
C ILE A 134 -12.78 -4.60 -1.72
N ALA A 135 -11.50 -4.77 -2.09
CA ALA A 135 -10.73 -3.68 -2.68
C ALA A 135 -11.40 -3.15 -3.94
N ILE A 136 -11.80 -4.06 -4.84
CA ILE A 136 -12.45 -3.71 -6.09
C ILE A 136 -13.75 -2.95 -5.81
N GLU A 137 -14.58 -3.45 -4.91
CA GLU A 137 -15.86 -2.82 -4.59
C GLU A 137 -15.68 -1.41 -4.03
N LYS A 138 -14.73 -1.25 -3.10
CA LYS A 138 -14.48 0.05 -2.47
C LYS A 138 -13.90 1.05 -3.46
N ILE A 139 -12.88 0.65 -4.21
CA ILE A 139 -12.19 1.56 -5.13
C ILE A 139 -13.09 1.95 -6.30
N SER A 140 -13.93 1.03 -6.76
CA SER A 140 -14.88 1.31 -7.84
C SER A 140 -15.79 2.50 -7.54
N THR A 141 -16.05 2.79 -6.27
CA THR A 141 -16.89 3.94 -5.89
C THR A 141 -16.24 5.28 -6.23
N ARG A 142 -14.95 5.32 -6.52
CA ARG A 142 -14.19 6.54 -6.82
C ARG A 142 -13.69 6.58 -8.26
N VAL A 143 -14.03 5.56 -9.06
CA VAL A 143 -13.59 5.47 -10.45
C VAL A 143 -14.82 5.41 -11.34
N ASN A 144 -14.81 6.22 -12.40
CA ASN A 144 -15.95 6.28 -13.34
C ASN A 144 -15.79 5.28 -14.47
#